data_2c1c16a3f084ddbd59ce06819c2bb7d1
#
_entry.id   2c1c16a3f084ddbd59ce06819c2bb7d1
#
_cell.length_a   1.000
_cell.length_b   1.000
_cell.length_c   1.000
_cell.angle_alpha   90.00
_cell.angle_beta   90.00
_cell.angle_gamma   90.00
#
_symmetry.space_group_name_H-M   'P 1'
#
loop_
_entity.id
_entity.type
_entity.pdbx_description
1 polymer ?
#
loop_
_entity_poly.entity_id
_entity_poly.type
_entity_poly.pdbx_seq_one_letter_code
_entity_poly.pdbx_strand_id
1 'polypeptide(L)'
;FVSMPGVPFEMKGMMDEYVIPELLKKFEITPIEHRTLLTAGIGESFLAELLTNFEASLSYGIKLAYLPNYGMVRLRLSTTQALDNNSVLDKYFNELKEIVKDFLVIDKDISLQEAISEKLKSPPVTLLFESRF
;
A
#
# COMPACT_ATOMS: atom_id res chain seq x y z
N PHE A 1 -13.49 23.59 -10.89
CA PHE A 1 -12.34 24.21 -10.24
C PHE A 1 -12.59 24.22 -8.73
N VAL A 2 -11.62 23.73 -7.93
CA VAL A 2 -11.67 23.72 -6.47
C VAL A 2 -10.46 24.50 -5.94
N SER A 3 -10.70 25.49 -5.07
CA SER A 3 -9.67 26.27 -4.40
C SER A 3 -9.77 26.02 -2.89
N MET A 4 -8.66 25.75 -2.25
CA MET A 4 -8.60 25.43 -0.81
C MET A 4 -7.41 26.14 -0.16
N PRO A 5 -7.48 26.47 1.15
CA PRO A 5 -6.34 27.01 1.88
C PRO A 5 -5.19 26.00 1.95
N GLY A 6 -3.95 26.50 2.04
CA GLY A 6 -2.75 25.66 2.11
C GLY A 6 -2.48 25.01 3.48
N VAL A 7 -3.37 25.16 4.46
CA VAL A 7 -3.24 24.55 5.80
C VAL A 7 -3.67 23.10 5.73
N PRO A 8 -2.76 22.12 5.99
CA PRO A 8 -3.04 20.71 5.73
C PRO A 8 -4.25 20.14 6.48
N PHE A 9 -4.49 20.58 7.71
CA PHE A 9 -5.61 20.11 8.51
C PHE A 9 -6.96 20.58 7.94
N GLU A 10 -7.06 21.88 7.62
CA GLU A 10 -8.26 22.48 7.02
C GLU A 10 -8.53 21.89 5.64
N MET A 11 -7.47 21.74 4.82
CA MET A 11 -7.57 21.16 3.49
C MET A 11 -8.15 19.71 3.54
N LYS A 12 -7.66 18.89 4.48
CA LYS A 12 -8.18 17.52 4.66
C LYS A 12 -9.67 17.52 5.04
N GLY A 13 -10.06 18.36 6.02
CA GLY A 13 -11.47 18.49 6.41
C GLY A 13 -12.35 18.88 5.23
N MET A 14 -11.94 19.89 4.45
CA MET A 14 -12.70 20.35 3.27
C MET A 14 -12.76 19.26 2.16
N MET A 15 -11.69 18.51 1.96
CA MET A 15 -11.68 17.39 1.01
C MET A 15 -12.69 16.31 1.42
N ASP A 16 -12.65 15.87 2.67
CA ASP A 16 -13.47 14.76 3.16
C ASP A 16 -14.95 15.14 3.26
N GLU A 17 -15.25 16.37 3.74
CA GLU A 17 -16.63 16.78 4.02
C GLU A 17 -17.38 17.30 2.78
N TYR A 18 -16.66 17.93 1.83
CA TYR A 18 -17.31 18.62 0.70
C TYR A 18 -16.82 18.15 -0.66
N VAL A 19 -15.50 18.14 -0.91
CA VAL A 19 -14.98 17.95 -2.27
C VAL A 19 -15.19 16.52 -2.75
N ILE A 20 -14.79 15.52 -1.96
CA ILE A 20 -14.94 14.10 -2.34
C ILE A 20 -16.42 13.73 -2.53
N PRO A 21 -17.35 14.05 -1.62
CA PRO A 21 -18.77 13.77 -1.82
C PRO A 21 -19.35 14.42 -3.08
N GLU A 22 -18.97 15.67 -3.39
CA GLU A 22 -19.45 16.35 -4.60
C GLU A 22 -18.88 15.75 -5.89
N LEU A 23 -17.61 15.29 -5.88
CA LEU A 23 -17.01 14.57 -7.01
C LEU A 23 -17.73 13.24 -7.25
N LEU A 24 -18.02 12.47 -6.21
CA LEU A 24 -18.73 11.19 -6.30
C LEU A 24 -20.16 11.35 -6.83
N LYS A 25 -20.83 12.48 -6.55
CA LYS A 25 -22.16 12.78 -7.10
C LYS A 25 -22.12 13.17 -8.58
N LYS A 26 -21.06 13.87 -9.01
CA LYS A 26 -20.98 14.44 -10.37
C LYS A 26 -20.38 13.52 -11.39
N PHE A 27 -19.55 12.58 -10.98
CA PHE A 27 -18.81 11.69 -11.86
C PHE A 27 -19.08 10.24 -11.51
N GLU A 28 -19.30 9.42 -12.52
CA GLU A 28 -19.27 7.98 -12.38
C GLU A 28 -17.80 7.55 -12.19
N ILE A 29 -17.39 7.40 -10.93
CA ILE A 29 -16.03 7.04 -10.59
C ILE A 29 -16.00 5.53 -10.39
N THR A 30 -15.25 4.85 -11.24
CA THR A 30 -14.94 3.45 -11.04
C THR A 30 -13.79 3.35 -10.01
N PRO A 31 -13.98 2.65 -8.88
CA PRO A 31 -12.92 2.51 -7.89
C PRO A 31 -11.74 1.73 -8.46
N ILE A 32 -10.53 2.22 -8.19
CA ILE A 32 -9.29 1.53 -8.51
C ILE A 32 -9.03 0.52 -7.39
N GLU A 33 -9.04 -0.75 -7.73
CA GLU A 33 -8.65 -1.80 -6.79
C GLU A 33 -7.13 -1.86 -6.66
N HIS A 34 -6.66 -2.00 -5.44
CA HIS A 34 -5.24 -2.16 -5.18
C HIS A 34 -4.95 -3.15 -4.04
N ARG A 35 -3.76 -3.71 -4.06
CA ARG A 35 -3.21 -4.56 -3.00
C ARG A 35 -1.84 -4.03 -2.64
N THR A 36 -1.53 -3.97 -1.35
CA THR A 36 -0.25 -3.47 -0.86
C THR A 36 0.43 -4.47 0.05
N LEU A 37 1.75 -4.46 -0.01
CA LEU A 37 2.59 -5.15 0.96
C LEU A 37 3.77 -4.25 1.34
N LEU A 38 4.32 -4.47 2.53
CA LEU A 38 5.47 -3.73 3.04
C LEU A 38 6.66 -4.67 3.16
N THR A 39 7.78 -4.26 2.57
CA THR A 39 9.07 -4.95 2.68
C THR A 39 10.04 -4.13 3.53
N ALA A 40 10.98 -4.80 4.19
CA ALA A 40 12.09 -4.19 4.92
C ALA A 40 13.39 -4.97 4.70
N GLY A 41 14.52 -4.30 4.94
CA GLY A 41 15.84 -4.92 4.80
C GLY A 41 16.37 -5.02 3.36
N ILE A 42 15.63 -4.49 2.40
CA ILE A 42 16.00 -4.44 0.97
C ILE A 42 15.72 -3.05 0.42
N GLY A 43 16.66 -2.51 -0.39
CA GLY A 43 16.51 -1.22 -1.04
C GLY A 43 15.64 -1.30 -2.31
N GLU A 44 15.08 -0.15 -2.70
CA GLU A 44 14.21 -0.04 -3.88
C GLU A 44 14.87 -0.57 -5.17
N SER A 45 16.14 -0.23 -5.40
CA SER A 45 16.86 -0.65 -6.61
C SER A 45 17.01 -2.17 -6.69
N PHE A 46 17.29 -2.85 -5.58
CA PHE A 46 17.36 -4.31 -5.53
C PHE A 46 16.00 -4.96 -5.70
N LEU A 47 14.93 -4.36 -5.12
CA LEU A 47 13.57 -4.81 -5.35
C LEU A 47 13.17 -4.70 -6.82
N ALA A 48 13.50 -3.57 -7.47
CA ALA A 48 13.21 -3.35 -8.88
C ALA A 48 13.93 -4.38 -9.77
N GLU A 49 15.19 -4.70 -9.47
CA GLU A 49 15.94 -5.76 -10.17
C GLU A 49 15.30 -7.13 -9.95
N LEU A 50 14.99 -7.49 -8.72
CA LEU A 50 14.33 -8.75 -8.35
C LEU A 50 12.98 -8.92 -9.03
N LEU A 51 12.22 -7.84 -9.20
CA LEU A 51 10.86 -7.85 -9.72
C LEU A 51 10.78 -7.57 -11.23
N THR A 52 11.89 -7.40 -11.94
CA THR A 52 11.93 -7.09 -13.38
C THR A 52 11.09 -8.08 -14.21
N ASN A 53 11.28 -9.38 -13.99
CA ASN A 53 10.54 -10.42 -14.72
C ASN A 53 9.06 -10.46 -14.33
N PHE A 54 8.77 -10.21 -13.06
CA PHE A 54 7.40 -10.12 -12.56
C PHE A 54 6.66 -8.93 -13.18
N GLU A 55 7.27 -7.75 -13.23
CA GLU A 55 6.70 -6.57 -13.89
C GLU A 55 6.43 -6.80 -15.38
N ALA A 56 7.36 -7.48 -16.07
CA ALA A 56 7.18 -7.83 -17.49
C ALA A 56 6.04 -8.83 -17.73
N SER A 57 5.67 -9.61 -16.71
CA SER A 57 4.56 -10.58 -16.78
C SER A 57 3.19 -9.99 -16.48
N LEU A 58 3.12 -8.74 -15.95
CA LEU A 58 1.86 -8.12 -15.58
C LEU A 58 0.96 -7.90 -16.79
N SER A 59 -0.31 -8.27 -16.63
CA SER A 59 -1.32 -8.04 -17.68
C SER A 59 -1.58 -6.56 -17.88
N TYR A 60 -2.02 -6.20 -19.09
CA TYR A 60 -2.46 -4.84 -19.39
C TYR A 60 -3.49 -4.34 -18.38
N GLY A 61 -3.26 -3.15 -17.85
CA GLY A 61 -4.14 -2.53 -16.85
C GLY A 61 -3.74 -2.81 -15.40
N ILE A 62 -2.72 -3.64 -15.13
CA ILE A 62 -2.14 -3.83 -13.79
C ILE A 62 -0.78 -3.13 -13.73
N LYS A 63 -0.56 -2.37 -12.67
CA LYS A 63 0.70 -1.63 -12.43
C LYS A 63 1.24 -1.92 -11.05
N LEU A 64 2.56 -2.07 -10.97
CA LEU A 64 3.31 -2.09 -9.71
C LEU A 64 3.89 -0.71 -9.44
N ALA A 65 3.79 -0.25 -8.21
CA ALA A 65 4.40 0.98 -7.73
C ALA A 65 5.27 0.71 -6.49
N TYR A 66 6.41 1.37 -6.44
CA TYR A 66 7.35 1.35 -5.32
C TYR A 66 7.17 2.65 -4.53
N LEU A 67 6.93 2.54 -3.24
CA LEU A 67 6.70 3.64 -2.32
C LEU A 67 7.71 3.54 -1.16
N PRO A 68 8.95 4.05 -1.36
CA PRO A 68 9.99 3.97 -0.35
C PRO A 68 9.68 4.87 0.86
N ASN A 69 10.01 4.39 2.07
CA ASN A 69 9.85 5.13 3.30
C ASN A 69 10.79 4.58 4.41
N TYR A 70 11.77 5.37 4.84
CA TYR A 70 12.64 5.10 6.00
C TYR A 70 13.16 3.65 6.12
N GLY A 71 13.88 3.16 5.08
CA GLY A 71 14.46 1.81 5.07
C GLY A 71 13.46 0.67 4.80
N MET A 72 12.25 1.01 4.43
CA MET A 72 11.21 0.09 3.99
C MET A 72 10.71 0.50 2.61
N VAL A 73 10.15 -0.44 1.87
CA VAL A 73 9.50 -0.17 0.58
C VAL A 73 8.12 -0.80 0.61
N ARG A 74 7.10 0.04 0.38
CA ARG A 74 5.73 -0.45 0.16
C ARG A 74 5.56 -0.72 -1.33
N LEU A 75 5.18 -1.93 -1.66
CA LEU A 75 4.81 -2.33 -3.02
C LEU A 75 3.30 -2.27 -3.16
N ARG A 76 2.81 -1.64 -4.23
CA ARG A 76 1.39 -1.50 -4.51
C ARG A 76 1.08 -2.00 -5.92
N LEU A 77 0.27 -3.05 -6.01
CA LEU A 77 -0.37 -3.46 -7.25
C LEU A 77 -1.71 -2.74 -7.38
N SER A 78 -1.95 -2.11 -8.53
CA SER A 78 -3.19 -1.40 -8.81
C SER A 78 -3.76 -1.82 -10.16
N THR A 79 -5.09 -1.88 -10.27
CA THR A 79 -5.77 -1.99 -11.57
C THR A 79 -6.08 -0.60 -12.10
N THR A 80 -5.89 -0.36 -13.40
CA THR A 80 -6.26 0.91 -14.06
C THR A 80 -7.62 0.85 -14.74
N GLN A 81 -8.27 -0.30 -14.72
CA GLN A 81 -9.60 -0.54 -15.27
C GLN A 81 -10.46 -1.27 -14.25
N ALA A 82 -11.76 -1.01 -14.28
CA ALA A 82 -12.76 -1.86 -13.62
C ALA A 82 -12.79 -3.22 -14.33
N LEU A 83 -11.78 -4.01 -14.08
CA LEU A 83 -11.81 -5.40 -14.48
C LEU A 83 -12.65 -6.12 -13.42
N ASP A 84 -13.65 -6.90 -13.84
CA ASP A 84 -14.41 -7.85 -13.00
C ASP A 84 -13.52 -8.93 -12.35
N ASN A 85 -12.22 -8.68 -12.27
CA ASN A 85 -11.17 -9.63 -12.01
C ASN A 85 -10.35 -9.29 -10.77
N ASN A 86 -11.00 -9.13 -9.60
CA ASN A 86 -10.31 -9.19 -8.31
C ASN A 86 -9.45 -10.47 -8.22
N SER A 87 -9.89 -11.56 -8.84
CA SER A 87 -9.17 -12.84 -8.92
C SER A 87 -7.81 -12.72 -9.61
N VAL A 88 -7.69 -11.89 -10.65
CA VAL A 88 -6.41 -11.69 -11.37
C VAL A 88 -5.44 -10.85 -10.54
N LEU A 89 -5.93 -9.79 -9.90
CA LEU A 89 -5.13 -8.97 -9.00
C LEU A 89 -4.62 -9.80 -7.80
N ASP A 90 -5.48 -10.62 -7.21
CA ASP A 90 -5.13 -11.49 -6.09
C ASP A 90 -4.12 -12.57 -6.50
N LYS A 91 -4.19 -13.09 -7.73
CA LYS A 91 -3.20 -14.03 -8.27
C LYS A 91 -1.82 -13.37 -8.34
N TYR A 92 -1.70 -12.20 -8.98
CA TYR A 92 -0.43 -11.47 -9.06
C TYR A 92 0.07 -11.02 -7.67
N PHE A 93 -0.83 -10.68 -6.78
CA PHE A 93 -0.46 -10.32 -5.42
C PHE A 93 0.15 -11.50 -4.65
N ASN A 94 -0.41 -12.69 -4.78
CA ASN A 94 0.15 -13.90 -4.17
C ASN A 94 1.50 -14.28 -4.80
N GLU A 95 1.66 -14.13 -6.11
CA GLU A 95 2.95 -14.32 -6.78
C GLU A 95 4.00 -13.33 -6.28
N LEU A 96 3.64 -12.05 -6.18
CA LEU A 96 4.51 -11.01 -5.61
C LEU A 96 4.94 -11.35 -4.18
N LYS A 97 4.03 -11.81 -3.33
CA LYS A 97 4.32 -12.23 -1.95
C LYS A 97 5.36 -13.35 -1.90
N GLU A 98 5.26 -14.34 -2.77
CA GLU A 98 6.24 -15.44 -2.82
C GLU A 98 7.63 -14.95 -3.23
N ILE A 99 7.71 -14.03 -4.20
CA ILE A 99 8.99 -13.49 -4.66
C ILE A 99 9.69 -12.70 -3.54
N VAL A 100 8.95 -11.89 -2.78
CA VAL A 100 9.52 -11.01 -1.75
C VAL A 100 9.38 -11.56 -0.32
N LYS A 101 9.04 -12.81 -0.14
CA LYS A 101 8.73 -13.43 1.17
C LYS A 101 9.81 -13.22 2.23
N ASP A 102 11.07 -13.23 1.86
CA ASP A 102 12.20 -13.07 2.78
C ASP A 102 12.33 -11.64 3.33
N PHE A 103 11.71 -10.68 2.67
CA PHE A 103 11.68 -9.26 3.02
C PHE A 103 10.31 -8.78 3.49
N LEU A 104 9.29 -9.63 3.42
CA LEU A 104 7.90 -9.28 3.71
C LEU A 104 7.68 -9.02 5.20
N VAL A 105 7.14 -7.84 5.52
CA VAL A 105 6.79 -7.45 6.90
C VAL A 105 5.29 -7.45 7.11
N ILE A 106 4.54 -6.86 6.17
CA ILE A 106 3.08 -6.70 6.23
C ILE A 106 2.51 -6.96 4.84
N ASP A 107 1.44 -7.73 4.77
CA ASP A 107 0.71 -8.06 3.54
C ASP A 107 -0.70 -7.44 3.47
N LYS A 108 -0.91 -6.36 4.24
CA LYS A 108 -2.17 -5.61 4.32
C LYS A 108 -1.92 -4.13 4.12
N ASP A 109 -2.95 -3.39 3.72
CA ASP A 109 -2.88 -1.92 3.61
C ASP A 109 -3.13 -1.24 4.96
N ILE A 110 -2.27 -1.54 5.91
CA ILE A 110 -2.27 -0.95 7.25
C ILE A 110 -0.93 -0.25 7.53
N SER A 111 -0.92 0.64 8.50
CA SER A 111 0.31 1.28 8.98
C SER A 111 1.17 0.27 9.77
N LEU A 112 2.48 0.56 9.88
CA LEU A 112 3.38 -0.25 10.70
C LEU A 112 2.94 -0.26 12.17
N GLN A 113 2.44 0.88 12.68
CA GLN A 113 1.94 1.02 14.04
C GLN A 113 0.73 0.10 14.29
N GLU A 114 -0.22 0.06 13.35
CA GLU A 114 -1.38 -0.83 13.42
C GLU A 114 -0.97 -2.31 13.37
N ALA A 115 -0.06 -2.68 12.49
CA ALA A 115 0.45 -4.05 12.38
C ALA A 115 1.16 -4.50 13.67
N ILE A 116 1.97 -3.62 14.28
CA ILE A 116 2.61 -3.89 15.58
C ILE A 116 1.55 -4.02 16.66
N SER A 117 0.56 -3.13 16.70
CA SER A 117 -0.53 -3.18 17.67
C SER A 117 -1.34 -4.47 17.55
N GLU A 118 -1.63 -4.95 16.33
CA GLU A 118 -2.29 -6.25 16.11
C GLU A 118 -1.45 -7.41 16.66
N LYS A 119 -0.15 -7.42 16.40
CA LYS A 119 0.75 -8.47 16.89
C LYS A 119 0.92 -8.43 18.42
N LEU A 120 0.91 -7.27 19.03
CA LEU A 120 1.00 -7.11 20.49
C LEU A 120 -0.30 -7.49 21.24
N LYS A 121 -1.44 -7.50 20.56
CA LYS A 121 -2.70 -8.00 21.12
C LYS A 121 -2.79 -9.53 21.15
N SER A 122 -1.94 -10.23 20.43
CA SER A 122 -1.81 -11.70 20.54
C SER A 122 -0.94 -12.05 21.75
N PRO A 123 -1.38 -12.93 22.69
CA PRO A 123 -0.65 -13.22 23.92
C PRO A 123 0.59 -14.11 23.66
N PRO A 124 1.63 -14.07 24.51
CA PRO A 124 2.19 -12.94 25.25
C PRO A 124 3.55 -12.50 24.68
N VAL A 125 3.67 -11.29 24.22
CA VAL A 125 4.98 -10.68 23.95
C VAL A 125 5.36 -9.82 25.14
N THR A 126 6.35 -10.24 25.93
CA THR A 126 6.95 -9.41 26.98
C THR A 126 7.97 -8.48 26.30
N LEU A 127 7.67 -7.18 26.25
CA LEU A 127 8.62 -6.17 25.80
C LEU A 127 9.51 -5.78 27.00
N LEU A 128 10.78 -6.18 26.95
CA LEU A 128 11.81 -5.70 27.87
C LEU A 128 12.44 -4.43 27.27
N PHE A 129 12.17 -3.27 27.86
CA PHE A 129 12.91 -2.06 27.57
C PHE A 129 14.14 -2.00 28.49
N GLU A 130 15.31 -2.27 27.94
CA GLU A 130 16.58 -1.92 28.59
C GLU A 130 16.91 -0.47 28.23
N SER A 131 16.66 0.47 29.13
CA SER A 131 17.22 1.81 29.02
C SER A 131 18.66 1.78 29.53
N ARG A 132 19.64 1.80 28.64
CA ARG A 132 21.01 2.14 29.01
C ARG A 132 21.14 3.66 29.01
N PHE A 133 21.31 4.20 30.19
CA PHE A 133 21.83 5.56 30.37
C PHE A 133 23.34 5.58 30.15
#